data_b4a407e4f4d241f0ae76451706848304
#
_entry.id   b4a407e4f4d241f0ae76451706848304
#
_cell.length_a   1.000
_cell.length_b   1.000
_cell.length_c   1.000
_cell.angle_alpha   90.00
_cell.angle_beta   90.00
_cell.angle_gamma   90.00
#
_symmetry.space_group_name_H-M   'P 1'
#
loop_
_entity.id
_entity.type
_entity.pdbx_description
1 polymer ?
#
loop_
_entity_poly.entity_id
_entity_poly.type
_entity_poly.pdbx_seq_one_letter_code
_entity_poly.pdbx_strand_id
1 'polypeptide(L)'
;MQIAVIGFGNAGGKVADAILEFEAATGRTFCRDVRAVNSAEIDLAKLDHVPEDRQVLVGQTHHRAKGHGVGADPDLGAEVTRRDLGEVQRALDDVPVYDIDAFLVVAGMGGGTGSGGAPILSGHLRETYSEPVYGLGILPSTDEGGRASLNAARSLRSFTESTDNLIIFDNDAWRGAGDSLESGYERTNMELARRVTTLLGAGALDDSQVSEAAMDASDINRTLATGGISTIAYARTDIDAASEPGLLDRFRTNGHKQASDHAKKVHGVVRQAVRARLTCPAEVESAERSLAVVSGPPSELSRKGLQHARRWLEDQTDSVEVLAGDDPREGSGELSAAVLLSNVTDVPRVDALQERAVDAKSDIEEQESVREQQVSELITDENDELDPL
;
A
#
# COMPACT_ATOMS: atom_id res chain seq x y z
N MET A 1 -10.45 -10.43 -4.40
CA MET A 1 -11.22 -9.34 -5.01
C MET A 1 -10.56 -8.84 -6.28
N GLN A 2 -11.29 -8.18 -7.17
CA GLN A 2 -10.78 -7.56 -8.40
C GLN A 2 -10.63 -6.05 -8.19
N ILE A 3 -9.49 -5.47 -8.53
CA ILE A 3 -9.17 -4.07 -8.18
C ILE A 3 -8.70 -3.28 -9.41
N ALA A 4 -9.09 -2.01 -9.47
CA ALA A 4 -8.41 -1.04 -10.32
C ALA A 4 -7.30 -0.35 -9.51
N VAL A 5 -6.05 -0.49 -9.93
CA VAL A 5 -4.87 0.08 -9.27
C VAL A 5 -4.47 1.39 -9.94
N ILE A 6 -4.32 2.46 -9.18
CA ILE A 6 -3.89 3.77 -9.69
C ILE A 6 -2.64 4.20 -8.94
N GLY A 7 -1.47 4.07 -9.56
CA GLY A 7 -0.20 4.55 -9.03
C GLY A 7 -0.06 6.06 -9.26
N PHE A 8 0.01 6.87 -8.19
CA PHE A 8 0.07 8.32 -8.27
C PHE A 8 1.44 8.86 -7.84
N GLY A 9 2.12 9.57 -8.73
CA GLY A 9 3.50 10.05 -8.55
C GLY A 9 4.53 8.92 -8.71
N ASN A 10 5.80 9.22 -8.49
CA ASN A 10 6.90 8.29 -8.75
C ASN A 10 6.79 7.01 -7.91
N ALA A 11 6.66 7.12 -6.59
CA ALA A 11 6.58 5.94 -5.71
C ALA A 11 5.32 5.12 -5.98
N GLY A 12 4.16 5.77 -6.17
CA GLY A 12 2.90 5.09 -6.50
C GLY A 12 2.97 4.34 -7.83
N GLY A 13 3.55 4.97 -8.86
CA GLY A 13 3.78 4.33 -10.17
C GLY A 13 4.66 3.08 -10.06
N LYS A 14 5.79 3.17 -9.36
CA LYS A 14 6.70 2.02 -9.15
C LYS A 14 6.08 0.88 -8.36
N VAL A 15 5.21 1.16 -7.39
CA VAL A 15 4.49 0.10 -6.66
C VAL A 15 3.42 -0.54 -7.54
N ALA A 16 2.68 0.23 -8.34
CA ALA A 16 1.74 -0.31 -9.31
C ALA A 16 2.46 -1.22 -10.35
N ASP A 17 3.63 -0.81 -10.81
CA ASP A 17 4.49 -1.59 -11.69
C ASP A 17 4.95 -2.92 -11.05
N ALA A 18 5.41 -2.88 -9.78
CA ALA A 18 5.80 -4.06 -9.02
C ALA A 18 4.62 -5.01 -8.73
N ILE A 19 3.40 -4.50 -8.60
CA ILE A 19 2.18 -5.32 -8.47
C ILE A 19 1.97 -6.13 -9.76
N LEU A 20 2.07 -5.51 -10.93
CA LEU A 20 1.94 -6.21 -12.21
C LEU A 20 3.06 -7.23 -12.43
N GLU A 21 4.30 -6.88 -12.09
CA GLU A 21 5.44 -7.81 -12.12
C GLU A 21 5.17 -9.04 -11.24
N PHE A 22 4.70 -8.82 -10.02
CA PHE A 22 4.38 -9.92 -9.09
C PHE A 22 3.24 -10.80 -9.59
N GLU A 23 2.19 -10.22 -10.18
CA GLU A 23 1.10 -10.97 -10.80
C GLU A 23 1.60 -11.83 -11.96
N ALA A 24 2.40 -11.26 -12.85
CA ALA A 24 3.00 -11.98 -13.98
C ALA A 24 3.87 -13.15 -13.52
N ALA A 25 4.67 -12.95 -12.46
CA ALA A 25 5.56 -13.97 -11.90
C ALA A 25 4.82 -15.09 -11.17
N THR A 26 3.64 -14.81 -10.57
CA THR A 26 2.92 -15.78 -9.72
C THR A 26 1.64 -16.33 -10.35
N GLY A 27 1.23 -15.82 -11.52
CA GLY A 27 -0.03 -16.16 -12.16
C GLY A 27 -1.28 -15.70 -11.39
N ARG A 28 -1.12 -14.79 -10.43
CA ARG A 28 -2.25 -14.14 -9.73
C ARG A 28 -2.87 -13.10 -10.65
N THR A 29 -4.16 -12.86 -10.54
CA THR A 29 -4.91 -11.91 -11.35
C THR A 29 -5.94 -11.20 -10.49
N PHE A 30 -5.52 -10.17 -9.74
CA PHE A 30 -6.45 -9.33 -8.99
C PHE A 30 -6.53 -7.90 -9.54
N CYS A 31 -5.49 -7.44 -10.23
CA CYS A 31 -5.47 -6.15 -10.88
C CYS A 31 -6.25 -6.20 -12.20
N ARG A 32 -7.48 -5.70 -12.18
CA ARG A 32 -8.36 -5.69 -13.35
C ARG A 32 -8.02 -4.59 -14.33
N ASP A 33 -7.55 -3.48 -13.81
CA ASP A 33 -7.04 -2.35 -14.58
C ASP A 33 -5.92 -1.65 -13.79
N VAL A 34 -4.99 -1.04 -14.50
CA VAL A 34 -3.91 -0.26 -13.91
C VAL A 34 -3.80 1.08 -14.60
N ARG A 35 -3.51 2.14 -13.82
CA ARG A 35 -3.10 3.44 -14.33
C ARG A 35 -1.91 3.95 -13.54
N ALA A 36 -1.01 4.66 -14.23
CA ALA A 36 0.04 5.44 -13.59
C ALA A 36 -0.15 6.91 -13.92
N VAL A 37 -0.31 7.75 -12.91
CA VAL A 37 -0.51 9.20 -13.05
C VAL A 37 0.70 9.91 -12.44
N ASN A 38 1.38 10.76 -13.21
CA ASN A 38 2.52 11.52 -12.71
C ASN A 38 2.59 12.90 -13.37
N SER A 39 3.28 13.84 -12.72
CA SER A 39 3.60 15.17 -13.26
C SER A 39 4.99 15.22 -13.91
N ALA A 40 5.78 14.14 -13.83
CA ALA A 40 7.10 14.01 -14.41
C ALA A 40 7.12 12.88 -15.45
N GLU A 41 7.31 13.24 -16.72
CA GLU A 41 7.37 12.30 -17.85
C GLU A 41 8.48 11.26 -17.69
N ILE A 42 9.65 11.70 -17.20
CA ILE A 42 10.81 10.81 -16.98
C ILE A 42 10.53 9.70 -15.97
N ASP A 43 9.64 9.92 -15.02
CA ASP A 43 9.30 8.90 -14.03
C ASP A 43 8.29 7.89 -14.58
N LEU A 44 7.39 8.31 -15.47
CA LEU A 44 6.49 7.40 -16.20
C LEU A 44 7.30 6.49 -17.15
N ALA A 45 8.27 7.06 -17.86
CA ALA A 45 9.12 6.32 -18.80
C ALA A 45 10.01 5.23 -18.15
N LYS A 46 10.07 5.18 -16.80
CA LYS A 46 10.81 4.15 -16.04
C LYS A 46 9.95 2.96 -15.59
N LEU A 47 8.69 2.94 -15.95
CA LEU A 47 7.77 1.85 -15.63
C LEU A 47 7.88 0.78 -16.72
N ASP A 48 8.18 -0.45 -16.34
CA ASP A 48 8.44 -1.55 -17.26
C ASP A 48 7.18 -2.40 -17.54
N HIS A 49 6.25 -2.46 -16.57
CA HIS A 49 5.08 -3.33 -16.63
C HIS A 49 3.77 -2.57 -16.83
N VAL A 50 3.71 -1.29 -16.45
CA VAL A 50 2.54 -0.43 -16.73
C VAL A 50 2.60 0.03 -18.19
N PRO A 51 1.65 -0.38 -19.06
CA PRO A 51 1.65 -0.01 -20.48
C PRO A 51 1.63 1.50 -20.70
N GLU A 52 2.28 1.99 -21.76
CA GLU A 52 2.36 3.42 -22.05
C GLU A 52 0.97 4.07 -22.25
N ASP A 53 0.01 3.36 -22.85
CA ASP A 53 -1.37 3.82 -23.03
C ASP A 53 -2.18 3.88 -21.71
N ARG A 54 -1.60 3.36 -20.64
CA ARG A 54 -2.13 3.40 -19.26
C ARG A 54 -1.40 4.42 -18.37
N GLN A 55 -0.49 5.21 -18.95
CA GLN A 55 0.24 6.26 -18.27
C GLN A 55 -0.38 7.63 -18.56
N VAL A 56 -0.57 8.45 -17.53
CA VAL A 56 -1.20 9.76 -17.62
C VAL A 56 -0.24 10.81 -17.10
N LEU A 57 0.19 11.73 -17.98
CA LEU A 57 1.05 12.84 -17.60
C LEU A 57 0.19 14.07 -17.31
N VAL A 58 0.17 14.52 -16.05
CA VAL A 58 -0.53 15.74 -15.63
C VAL A 58 0.42 16.93 -15.52
N GLY A 59 -0.09 18.14 -15.60
CA GLY A 59 0.69 19.37 -15.45
C GLY A 59 1.50 19.79 -16.68
N GLN A 60 1.26 19.20 -17.84
CA GLN A 60 1.98 19.57 -19.08
C GLN A 60 1.80 21.04 -19.44
N THR A 61 0.60 21.56 -19.30
CA THR A 61 0.26 22.97 -19.63
C THR A 61 0.45 23.93 -18.47
N HIS A 62 0.81 23.43 -17.28
CA HIS A 62 1.03 24.26 -16.10
C HIS A 62 2.40 24.93 -16.15
N HIS A 63 2.47 26.26 -16.02
CA HIS A 63 3.71 27.05 -16.22
C HIS A 63 4.88 26.67 -15.29
N ARG A 64 4.60 26.11 -14.08
CA ARG A 64 5.62 25.67 -13.12
C ARG A 64 6.00 24.20 -13.29
N ALA A 65 5.09 23.33 -13.70
CA ALA A 65 5.32 21.88 -13.80
C ALA A 65 5.83 21.48 -15.20
N LYS A 66 5.12 21.84 -16.27
CA LYS A 66 5.49 21.56 -17.68
C LYS A 66 5.89 20.12 -17.98
N GLY A 67 5.33 19.15 -17.26
CA GLY A 67 5.70 17.73 -17.39
C GLY A 67 7.05 17.35 -16.72
N HIS A 68 7.71 18.27 -16.00
CA HIS A 68 9.01 18.03 -15.35
C HIS A 68 8.89 17.75 -13.83
N GLY A 69 7.65 17.55 -13.35
CA GLY A 69 7.38 17.35 -11.93
C GLY A 69 7.03 18.62 -11.18
N VAL A 70 6.69 18.48 -9.92
CA VAL A 70 6.26 19.57 -9.02
C VAL A 70 7.27 19.91 -7.93
N GLY A 71 8.49 19.35 -7.98
CA GLY A 71 9.60 19.72 -7.11
C GLY A 71 9.35 19.49 -5.61
N ALA A 72 8.70 18.39 -5.23
CA ALA A 72 8.32 18.07 -3.85
C ALA A 72 7.38 19.12 -3.19
N ASP A 73 6.59 19.85 -3.99
CA ASP A 73 5.59 20.82 -3.57
C ASP A 73 4.18 20.17 -3.64
N PRO A 74 3.57 19.73 -2.50
CA PRO A 74 2.26 19.09 -2.51
C PRO A 74 1.12 20.04 -2.94
N ASP A 75 1.24 21.32 -2.64
CA ASP A 75 0.22 22.31 -2.99
C ASP A 75 0.17 22.47 -4.51
N LEU A 76 1.34 22.52 -5.16
CA LEU A 76 1.45 22.49 -6.62
C LEU A 76 0.97 21.14 -7.19
N GLY A 77 1.29 20.03 -6.54
CA GLY A 77 0.79 18.70 -6.94
C GLY A 77 -0.72 18.61 -6.92
N ALA A 78 -1.37 19.14 -5.89
CA ALA A 78 -2.82 19.22 -5.78
C ALA A 78 -3.43 20.17 -6.82
N GLU A 79 -2.80 21.32 -7.06
CA GLU A 79 -3.24 22.29 -8.07
C GLU A 79 -3.25 21.70 -9.48
N VAL A 80 -2.12 21.08 -9.87
CA VAL A 80 -1.94 20.42 -11.16
C VAL A 80 -2.97 19.32 -11.35
N THR A 81 -3.17 18.49 -10.33
CA THR A 81 -4.13 17.38 -10.38
C THR A 81 -5.56 17.89 -10.53
N ARG A 82 -5.98 18.92 -9.78
CA ARG A 82 -7.33 19.51 -9.95
C ARG A 82 -7.54 20.07 -11.33
N ARG A 83 -6.53 20.74 -11.90
CA ARG A 83 -6.62 21.33 -13.23
C ARG A 83 -6.80 20.28 -14.32
N ASP A 84 -6.04 19.18 -14.22
CA ASP A 84 -6.02 18.12 -15.22
C ASP A 84 -6.90 16.92 -14.84
N LEU A 85 -7.78 17.08 -13.83
CA LEU A 85 -8.66 16.00 -13.34
C LEU A 85 -9.53 15.41 -14.44
N GLY A 86 -9.97 16.24 -15.39
CA GLY A 86 -10.73 15.79 -16.56
C GLY A 86 -9.92 14.91 -17.53
N GLU A 87 -8.58 15.01 -17.55
CA GLU A 87 -7.71 14.12 -18.33
C GLU A 87 -7.55 12.79 -17.61
N VAL A 88 -7.34 12.84 -16.29
CA VAL A 88 -7.29 11.63 -15.45
C VAL A 88 -8.61 10.87 -15.55
N GLN A 89 -9.76 11.58 -15.45
CA GLN A 89 -11.09 10.97 -15.58
C GLN A 89 -11.26 10.25 -16.93
N ARG A 90 -10.89 10.88 -18.03
CA ARG A 90 -10.96 10.26 -19.36
C ARG A 90 -10.10 9.00 -19.47
N ALA A 91 -8.93 8.99 -18.81
CA ALA A 91 -8.09 7.78 -18.76
C ALA A 91 -8.71 6.67 -17.91
N LEU A 92 -9.65 7.00 -17.03
CA LEU A 92 -10.41 6.05 -16.21
C LEU A 92 -11.73 5.59 -16.86
N ASP A 93 -12.18 6.23 -17.94
CA ASP A 93 -13.43 5.87 -18.62
C ASP A 93 -13.45 4.44 -19.17
N ASP A 94 -12.26 3.87 -19.48
CA ASP A 94 -12.09 2.50 -19.93
C ASP A 94 -11.97 1.47 -18.80
N VAL A 95 -11.94 1.90 -17.52
CA VAL A 95 -11.92 0.98 -16.38
C VAL A 95 -13.24 0.22 -16.32
N PRO A 96 -13.22 -1.12 -16.32
CA PRO A 96 -14.44 -1.91 -16.28
C PRO A 96 -15.02 -1.91 -14.84
N VAL A 97 -15.64 -0.81 -14.43
CA VAL A 97 -16.13 -0.58 -13.06
C VAL A 97 -17.07 -1.69 -12.59
N TYR A 98 -17.86 -2.27 -13.49
CA TYR A 98 -18.75 -3.41 -13.19
C TYR A 98 -18.01 -4.73 -12.88
N ASP A 99 -16.71 -4.81 -13.16
CA ASP A 99 -15.86 -5.99 -12.94
C ASP A 99 -14.86 -5.77 -11.78
N ILE A 100 -14.92 -4.65 -11.07
CA ILE A 100 -14.05 -4.37 -9.93
C ILE A 100 -14.85 -4.32 -8.62
N ASP A 101 -14.18 -4.70 -7.54
CA ASP A 101 -14.72 -4.64 -6.18
C ASP A 101 -14.28 -3.38 -5.43
N ALA A 102 -13.18 -2.72 -5.89
CA ALA A 102 -12.65 -1.50 -5.30
C ALA A 102 -11.63 -0.80 -6.21
N PHE A 103 -11.36 0.47 -5.93
CA PHE A 103 -10.18 1.19 -6.39
C PHE A 103 -9.06 1.14 -5.33
N LEU A 104 -7.80 1.05 -5.76
CA LEU A 104 -6.62 1.19 -4.92
C LEU A 104 -5.73 2.32 -5.44
N VAL A 105 -5.73 3.45 -4.75
CA VAL A 105 -4.86 4.59 -5.08
C VAL A 105 -3.56 4.47 -4.27
N VAL A 106 -2.44 4.31 -4.98
CA VAL A 106 -1.11 4.11 -4.39
C VAL A 106 -0.30 5.38 -4.51
N ALA A 107 0.26 5.91 -3.42
CA ALA A 107 1.03 7.14 -3.48
C ALA A 107 2.14 7.23 -2.42
N GLY A 108 3.28 7.80 -2.80
CA GLY A 108 4.29 8.24 -1.86
C GLY A 108 3.91 9.57 -1.22
N MET A 109 3.90 9.63 0.11
CA MET A 109 3.42 10.78 0.86
C MET A 109 4.49 11.85 1.13
N GLY A 110 5.78 11.55 0.89
CA GLY A 110 6.88 12.51 1.10
C GLY A 110 7.14 13.44 -0.08
N GLY A 111 6.70 13.09 -1.30
CA GLY A 111 6.90 13.85 -2.52
C GLY A 111 5.87 14.98 -2.72
N GLY A 112 5.85 15.58 -3.91
CA GLY A 112 4.87 16.60 -4.29
C GLY A 112 3.66 16.02 -5.01
N THR A 113 3.88 15.26 -6.10
CA THR A 113 2.80 14.74 -6.96
C THR A 113 1.91 13.76 -6.21
N GLY A 114 2.48 12.72 -5.59
CA GLY A 114 1.71 11.71 -4.86
C GLY A 114 1.00 12.29 -3.64
N SER A 115 1.73 13.03 -2.79
CA SER A 115 1.19 13.59 -1.54
C SER A 115 0.08 14.62 -1.75
N GLY A 116 0.17 15.43 -2.83
CA GLY A 116 -0.85 16.43 -3.15
C GLY A 116 -1.97 15.90 -4.03
N GLY A 117 -1.63 15.09 -5.04
CA GLY A 117 -2.58 14.67 -6.08
C GLY A 117 -3.43 13.46 -5.71
N ALA A 118 -2.87 12.47 -5.01
CA ALA A 118 -3.61 11.26 -4.66
C ALA A 118 -4.86 11.54 -3.81
N PRO A 119 -4.83 12.39 -2.77
CA PRO A 119 -6.05 12.76 -2.05
C PRO A 119 -7.13 13.40 -2.94
N ILE A 120 -6.72 14.22 -3.92
CA ILE A 120 -7.66 14.86 -4.85
C ILE A 120 -8.33 13.81 -5.74
N LEU A 121 -7.55 12.89 -6.30
CA LEU A 121 -8.11 11.80 -7.11
C LEU A 121 -9.02 10.90 -6.28
N SER A 122 -8.59 10.50 -5.09
CA SER A 122 -9.38 9.62 -4.23
C SER A 122 -10.73 10.22 -3.85
N GLY A 123 -10.77 11.50 -3.48
CA GLY A 123 -12.01 12.21 -3.22
C GLY A 123 -12.92 12.25 -4.46
N HIS A 124 -12.36 12.49 -5.64
CA HIS A 124 -13.12 12.48 -6.89
C HIS A 124 -13.69 11.09 -7.22
N LEU A 125 -12.91 10.04 -7.03
CA LEU A 125 -13.39 8.65 -7.24
C LEU A 125 -14.55 8.32 -6.31
N ARG A 126 -14.46 8.64 -5.02
CA ARG A 126 -15.53 8.44 -4.04
C ARG A 126 -16.82 9.21 -4.34
N GLU A 127 -16.71 10.37 -4.97
CA GLU A 127 -17.86 11.17 -5.40
C GLU A 127 -18.49 10.61 -6.70
N THR A 128 -17.70 9.95 -7.54
CA THR A 128 -18.11 9.52 -8.88
C THR A 128 -18.61 8.08 -8.93
N TYR A 129 -17.99 7.18 -8.14
CA TYR A 129 -18.24 5.74 -8.19
C TYR A 129 -18.83 5.23 -6.86
N SER A 130 -19.51 4.08 -6.94
CA SER A 130 -20.09 3.38 -5.78
C SER A 130 -19.11 2.41 -5.12
N GLU A 131 -18.10 1.99 -5.85
CA GLU A 131 -17.05 1.08 -5.42
C GLU A 131 -16.16 1.78 -4.39
N PRO A 132 -15.76 1.10 -3.29
CA PRO A 132 -14.91 1.71 -2.28
C PRO A 132 -13.55 2.10 -2.85
N VAL A 133 -12.99 3.18 -2.31
CA VAL A 133 -11.69 3.72 -2.68
C VAL A 133 -10.72 3.55 -1.53
N TYR A 134 -9.79 2.62 -1.67
CA TYR A 134 -8.73 2.38 -0.71
C TYR A 134 -7.46 3.13 -1.09
N GLY A 135 -6.75 3.64 -0.09
CA GLY A 135 -5.44 4.23 -0.24
C GLY A 135 -4.33 3.25 0.16
N LEU A 136 -3.20 3.32 -0.53
CA LEU A 136 -1.94 2.72 -0.11
C LEU A 136 -0.90 3.83 -0.03
N GLY A 137 -0.66 4.33 1.17
CA GLY A 137 0.21 5.46 1.46
C GLY A 137 1.60 5.01 1.89
N ILE A 138 2.64 5.46 1.17
CA ILE A 138 4.04 5.13 1.46
C ILE A 138 4.66 6.28 2.22
N LEU A 139 5.02 6.04 3.49
CA LEU A 139 5.73 6.99 4.34
C LEU A 139 7.20 7.10 3.88
N PRO A 140 7.74 8.32 3.81
CA PRO A 140 9.14 8.52 3.47
C PRO A 140 10.06 7.97 4.57
N SER A 141 11.27 7.60 4.17
CA SER A 141 12.33 7.28 5.10
C SER A 141 12.77 8.53 5.87
N THR A 142 13.28 8.34 7.08
CA THR A 142 13.81 9.44 7.90
C THR A 142 14.97 10.16 7.23
N ASP A 143 15.73 9.51 6.35
CA ASP A 143 16.84 10.08 5.59
C ASP A 143 16.38 11.00 4.44
N GLU A 144 15.10 10.96 4.06
CA GLU A 144 14.56 11.85 3.01
C GLU A 144 14.39 13.31 3.49
N GLY A 145 14.60 13.56 4.78
CA GLY A 145 14.68 14.90 5.37
C GLY A 145 13.33 15.46 5.85
N GLY A 146 13.42 16.64 6.50
CA GLY A 146 12.29 17.27 7.19
C GLY A 146 11.14 17.66 6.24
N ARG A 147 11.44 18.11 5.02
CA ARG A 147 10.41 18.47 4.03
C ARG A 147 9.55 17.26 3.65
N ALA A 148 10.17 16.09 3.45
CA ALA A 148 9.44 14.86 3.15
C ALA A 148 8.55 14.45 4.35
N SER A 149 9.05 14.60 5.58
CA SER A 149 8.26 14.33 6.80
C SER A 149 7.07 15.27 6.93
N LEU A 150 7.26 16.57 6.66
CA LEU A 150 6.18 17.57 6.67
C LEU A 150 5.12 17.27 5.60
N ASN A 151 5.56 16.95 4.37
CA ASN A 151 4.65 16.57 3.29
C ASN A 151 3.85 15.32 3.66
N ALA A 152 4.51 14.31 4.24
CA ALA A 152 3.88 13.06 4.61
C ALA A 152 2.84 13.24 5.74
N ALA A 153 3.13 14.05 6.75
CA ALA A 153 2.19 14.32 7.83
C ALA A 153 0.93 15.06 7.33
N ARG A 154 1.10 16.02 6.40
CA ARG A 154 -0.03 16.73 5.76
C ARG A 154 -0.83 15.79 4.85
N SER A 155 -0.12 14.99 4.04
CA SER A 155 -0.73 14.04 3.11
C SER A 155 -1.47 12.93 3.85
N LEU A 156 -0.92 12.40 4.95
CA LEU A 156 -1.54 11.35 5.75
C LEU A 156 -2.97 11.74 6.16
N ARG A 157 -3.15 12.96 6.65
CA ARG A 157 -4.46 13.47 7.04
C ARG A 157 -5.41 13.54 5.84
N SER A 158 -5.00 14.25 4.77
CA SER A 158 -5.87 14.45 3.61
C SER A 158 -6.18 13.16 2.87
N PHE A 159 -5.23 12.20 2.83
CA PHE A 159 -5.42 10.93 2.15
C PHE A 159 -6.34 10.00 2.98
N THR A 160 -6.22 9.98 4.32
CA THR A 160 -7.15 9.25 5.18
C THR A 160 -8.58 9.80 5.07
N GLU A 161 -8.75 11.12 5.01
CA GLU A 161 -10.07 11.77 4.88
C GLU A 161 -10.71 11.52 3.49
N SER A 162 -9.89 11.32 2.45
CA SER A 162 -10.35 11.14 1.06
C SER A 162 -10.52 9.69 0.62
N THR A 163 -10.19 8.72 1.46
CA THR A 163 -10.32 7.27 1.17
C THR A 163 -11.27 6.59 2.15
N ASP A 164 -11.78 5.41 1.79
CA ASP A 164 -12.59 4.60 2.69
C ASP A 164 -11.74 3.85 3.72
N ASN A 165 -10.47 3.62 3.41
CA ASN A 165 -9.44 3.12 4.32
C ASN A 165 -8.06 3.42 3.73
N LEU A 166 -7.08 3.70 4.59
CA LEU A 166 -5.70 3.97 4.17
C LEU A 166 -4.75 2.91 4.73
N ILE A 167 -4.28 2.03 3.89
CA ILE A 167 -3.19 1.10 4.24
C ILE A 167 -1.88 1.89 4.17
N ILE A 168 -1.07 1.83 5.23
CA ILE A 168 0.21 2.53 5.26
C ILE A 168 1.39 1.57 5.20
N PHE A 169 2.44 2.04 4.54
CA PHE A 169 3.72 1.36 4.41
C PHE A 169 4.86 2.29 4.82
N ASP A 170 5.73 1.84 5.70
CA ASP A 170 6.84 2.64 6.23
C ASP A 170 8.18 2.22 5.61
N ASN A 171 8.74 3.06 4.73
CA ASN A 171 10.02 2.79 4.10
C ASN A 171 11.16 2.60 5.12
N ASP A 172 11.13 3.30 6.26
CA ASP A 172 12.16 3.13 7.31
C ASP A 172 12.15 1.72 7.89
N ALA A 173 10.97 1.17 8.15
CA ALA A 173 10.85 -0.16 8.70
C ALA A 173 11.40 -1.24 7.75
N TRP A 174 11.47 -0.96 6.43
CA TRP A 174 11.81 -1.96 5.41
C TRP A 174 13.18 -1.79 4.78
N ARG A 175 13.90 -0.72 5.08
CA ARG A 175 15.29 -0.55 4.62
C ARG A 175 16.22 -1.55 5.29
N GLY A 176 17.09 -2.17 4.49
CA GLY A 176 18.19 -3.01 4.97
C GLY A 176 19.46 -2.20 5.18
N ALA A 177 20.24 -2.55 6.20
CA ALA A 177 21.55 -1.96 6.39
C ALA A 177 22.46 -2.33 5.21
N GLY A 178 22.94 -1.32 4.45
CA GLY A 178 23.84 -1.50 3.31
C GLY A 178 23.19 -1.58 1.93
N ASP A 179 21.85 -1.44 1.83
CA ASP A 179 21.19 -1.32 0.53
C ASP A 179 21.57 0.01 -0.18
N SER A 180 21.78 -0.04 -1.49
CA SER A 180 21.72 1.18 -2.30
C SER A 180 20.28 1.70 -2.30
N LEU A 181 20.10 3.01 -2.49
CA LEU A 181 18.75 3.60 -2.54
C LEU A 181 17.88 2.90 -3.59
N GLU A 182 18.41 2.64 -4.78
CA GLU A 182 17.66 2.08 -5.90
C GLU A 182 17.28 0.61 -5.67
N SER A 183 18.26 -0.27 -5.40
CA SER A 183 18.00 -1.70 -5.17
C SER A 183 17.20 -1.97 -3.89
N GLY A 184 17.31 -1.10 -2.90
CA GLY A 184 16.52 -1.14 -1.67
C GLY A 184 15.04 -0.89 -1.94
N TYR A 185 14.72 0.11 -2.76
CA TYR A 185 13.33 0.42 -3.11
C TYR A 185 12.68 -0.64 -4.01
N GLU A 186 13.38 -1.20 -5.00
CA GLU A 186 12.85 -2.28 -5.84
C GLU A 186 12.44 -3.50 -5.00
N ARG A 187 13.33 -3.95 -4.10
CA ARG A 187 13.02 -5.06 -3.19
C ARG A 187 11.85 -4.72 -2.27
N THR A 188 11.80 -3.52 -1.76
CA THR A 188 10.73 -3.05 -0.86
C THR A 188 9.39 -2.98 -1.58
N ASN A 189 9.35 -2.47 -2.83
CA ASN A 189 8.15 -2.43 -3.65
C ASN A 189 7.63 -3.84 -3.95
N MET A 190 8.51 -4.79 -4.26
CA MET A 190 8.13 -6.19 -4.49
C MET A 190 7.58 -6.86 -3.22
N GLU A 191 8.17 -6.56 -2.04
CA GLU A 191 7.66 -7.05 -0.76
C GLU A 191 6.28 -6.44 -0.43
N LEU A 192 6.05 -5.18 -0.78
CA LEU A 192 4.74 -4.54 -0.64
C LEU A 192 3.73 -5.15 -1.61
N ALA A 193 4.10 -5.30 -2.89
CA ALA A 193 3.28 -5.95 -3.92
C ALA A 193 2.83 -7.36 -3.47
N ARG A 194 3.74 -8.16 -2.94
CA ARG A 194 3.45 -9.50 -2.40
C ARG A 194 2.36 -9.47 -1.33
N ARG A 195 2.45 -8.55 -0.36
CA ARG A 195 1.49 -8.43 0.76
C ARG A 195 0.12 -8.00 0.29
N VAL A 196 0.11 -6.94 -0.52
CA VAL A 196 -1.12 -6.38 -1.08
C VAL A 196 -1.82 -7.42 -1.96
N THR A 197 -1.08 -8.07 -2.88
CA THR A 197 -1.63 -9.09 -3.77
C THR A 197 -2.10 -10.34 -3.01
N THR A 198 -1.40 -10.76 -1.95
CA THR A 198 -1.85 -11.92 -1.16
C THR A 198 -3.13 -11.61 -0.39
N LEU A 199 -3.24 -10.39 0.16
CA LEU A 199 -4.43 -9.97 0.93
C LEU A 199 -5.61 -9.67 0.01
N LEU A 200 -5.44 -8.68 -0.88
CA LEU A 200 -6.53 -8.17 -1.71
C LEU A 200 -6.86 -9.09 -2.89
N GLY A 201 -5.90 -9.88 -3.35
CA GLY A 201 -6.11 -10.89 -4.39
C GLY A 201 -6.79 -12.17 -3.89
N ALA A 202 -7.01 -12.31 -2.59
CA ALA A 202 -7.83 -13.39 -2.06
C ALA A 202 -9.28 -13.24 -2.54
N GLY A 203 -9.93 -14.37 -2.84
CA GLY A 203 -11.31 -14.36 -3.37
C GLY A 203 -11.44 -14.00 -4.86
N ALA A 204 -10.35 -13.69 -5.56
CA ALA A 204 -10.33 -13.63 -7.03
C ALA A 204 -10.21 -15.04 -7.63
N LEU A 205 -11.04 -15.97 -7.15
CA LEU A 205 -10.99 -17.39 -7.57
C LEU A 205 -11.86 -17.62 -8.80
N ASP A 206 -11.36 -18.46 -9.71
CA ASP A 206 -12.19 -19.10 -10.71
C ASP A 206 -13.22 -20.02 -10.01
N ASP A 207 -14.44 -20.08 -10.53
CA ASP A 207 -15.56 -20.92 -10.00
C ASP A 207 -15.20 -22.39 -9.73
N SER A 208 -14.05 -22.86 -10.24
CA SER A 208 -13.56 -24.24 -10.09
C SER A 208 -12.79 -24.51 -8.79
N GLN A 209 -12.42 -23.49 -8.02
CA GLN A 209 -11.55 -23.60 -6.84
C GLN A 209 -12.26 -23.22 -5.52
N VAL A 210 -13.57 -23.32 -5.45
CA VAL A 210 -14.34 -22.90 -4.27
C VAL A 210 -14.07 -23.82 -3.10
N SER A 211 -13.38 -23.30 -2.07
CA SER A 211 -13.28 -23.89 -0.73
C SER A 211 -14.49 -23.46 0.12
N GLU A 212 -14.92 -24.30 1.07
CA GLU A 212 -15.98 -23.94 2.04
C GLU A 212 -15.57 -22.80 3.00
N ALA A 213 -14.29 -22.42 3.04
CA ALA A 213 -13.72 -21.38 3.88
C ALA A 213 -13.01 -20.30 3.05
N ALA A 214 -13.29 -20.25 1.73
CA ALA A 214 -12.68 -19.28 0.84
C ALA A 214 -13.03 -17.85 1.29
N MET A 215 -11.98 -17.01 1.37
CA MET A 215 -12.16 -15.57 1.57
C MET A 215 -12.82 -14.96 0.33
N ASP A 216 -13.76 -14.06 0.51
CA ASP A 216 -14.37 -13.32 -0.59
C ASP A 216 -14.12 -11.80 -0.50
N ALA A 217 -14.46 -11.08 -1.56
CA ALA A 217 -14.28 -9.64 -1.62
C ALA A 217 -15.11 -8.90 -0.57
N SER A 218 -16.27 -9.44 -0.19
CA SER A 218 -17.16 -8.81 0.80
C SER A 218 -16.57 -8.84 2.21
N ASP A 219 -15.83 -9.89 2.56
CA ASP A 219 -15.15 -10.02 3.85
C ASP A 219 -14.02 -8.97 3.97
N ILE A 220 -13.26 -8.76 2.88
CA ILE A 220 -12.19 -7.76 2.83
C ILE A 220 -12.79 -6.35 2.91
N ASN A 221 -13.80 -6.06 2.08
CA ASN A 221 -14.49 -4.77 2.09
C ASN A 221 -15.11 -4.48 3.46
N ARG A 222 -15.74 -5.47 4.09
CA ARG A 222 -16.30 -5.34 5.45
C ARG A 222 -15.24 -5.01 6.48
N THR A 223 -14.07 -5.62 6.39
CA THR A 223 -12.95 -5.35 7.31
C THR A 223 -12.42 -3.94 7.11
N LEU A 224 -12.23 -3.50 5.86
CA LEU A 224 -11.74 -2.15 5.53
C LEU A 224 -12.80 -1.04 5.73
N ALA A 225 -14.09 -1.39 5.83
CA ALA A 225 -15.16 -0.41 6.05
C ALA A 225 -15.11 0.32 7.40
N THR A 226 -14.18 -0.04 8.31
CA THR A 226 -13.91 0.72 9.53
C THR A 226 -13.34 2.11 9.25
N GLY A 227 -12.75 2.32 8.06
CA GLY A 227 -12.01 3.54 7.76
C GLY A 227 -10.67 3.61 8.48
N GLY A 228 -10.12 4.82 8.62
CA GLY A 228 -8.88 5.07 9.34
C GLY A 228 -7.64 4.49 8.67
N ILE A 229 -6.66 4.11 9.49
CA ILE A 229 -5.36 3.61 9.06
C ILE A 229 -5.28 2.10 9.27
N SER A 230 -4.73 1.39 8.30
CA SER A 230 -4.55 -0.07 8.36
C SER A 230 -3.10 -0.47 8.05
N THR A 231 -2.71 -1.65 8.53
CA THR A 231 -1.40 -2.24 8.28
C THR A 231 -1.53 -3.73 7.96
N ILE A 232 -0.57 -4.28 7.20
CA ILE A 232 -0.57 -5.68 6.77
C ILE A 232 0.63 -6.39 7.37
N ALA A 233 0.36 -7.49 8.06
CA ALA A 233 1.34 -8.48 8.47
C ALA A 233 1.46 -9.58 7.41
N TYR A 234 2.65 -10.19 7.26
CA TYR A 234 2.84 -11.28 6.31
C TYR A 234 3.93 -12.24 6.76
N ALA A 235 3.69 -13.52 6.57
CA ALA A 235 4.72 -14.55 6.67
C ALA A 235 4.50 -15.64 5.63
N ARG A 236 5.56 -16.37 5.33
CA ARG A 236 5.52 -17.56 4.48
C ARG A 236 6.46 -18.64 5.00
N THR A 237 6.18 -19.87 4.64
CA THR A 237 7.02 -21.02 4.88
C THR A 237 7.01 -21.91 3.66
N ASP A 238 8.19 -22.39 3.27
CA ASP A 238 8.30 -23.32 2.15
C ASP A 238 7.66 -24.66 2.57
N ILE A 239 7.00 -25.28 1.60
CA ILE A 239 6.47 -26.63 1.77
C ILE A 239 7.56 -27.58 1.28
N ASP A 240 8.14 -28.38 2.20
CA ASP A 240 9.17 -29.35 1.86
C ASP A 240 8.67 -30.30 0.76
N ALA A 241 9.25 -30.20 -0.41
CA ALA A 241 9.01 -31.14 -1.53
C ALA A 241 9.38 -32.62 -1.17
N ALA A 242 10.05 -32.83 -0.03
CA ALA A 242 10.44 -34.15 0.51
C ALA A 242 9.32 -34.91 1.19
N SER A 243 8.11 -34.34 1.27
CA SER A 243 6.95 -34.99 1.92
C SER A 243 6.02 -35.70 0.94
N GLU A 244 6.48 -36.12 -0.24
CA GLU A 244 5.76 -37.17 -0.96
C GLU A 244 5.84 -38.46 -0.13
N PRO A 245 4.74 -38.90 0.51
CA PRO A 245 4.78 -40.14 1.31
C PRO A 245 5.09 -41.28 0.35
N GLY A 246 6.23 -41.96 0.59
CA GLY A 246 6.54 -43.18 -0.11
C GLY A 246 5.35 -44.13 -0.07
N LEU A 247 5.15 -44.97 -1.10
CA LEU A 247 4.01 -45.86 -1.23
C LEU A 247 3.75 -46.72 0.06
N LEU A 248 4.75 -46.91 0.92
CA LEU A 248 4.64 -47.57 2.19
C LEU A 248 4.16 -46.69 3.36
N ASP A 249 4.33 -45.35 3.28
CA ASP A 249 3.83 -44.44 4.31
C ASP A 249 2.33 -44.17 4.13
N ARG A 250 1.78 -44.28 2.92
CA ARG A 250 0.33 -44.17 2.65
C ARG A 250 -0.50 -45.20 3.47
N PHE A 251 0.09 -46.32 3.85
CA PHE A 251 -0.59 -47.32 4.65
C PHE A 251 -0.35 -47.21 6.17
N ARG A 252 0.59 -46.34 6.61
CA ARG A 252 0.96 -46.18 8.02
C ARG A 252 0.55 -44.85 8.64
N THR A 253 0.22 -43.83 7.85
CA THR A 253 -0.11 -42.50 8.41
C THR A 253 -1.59 -42.49 8.78
N ASN A 254 -1.89 -42.47 10.08
CA ASN A 254 -3.22 -42.16 10.60
C ASN A 254 -3.62 -40.77 10.08
N GLY A 255 -4.69 -40.65 9.27
CA GLY A 255 -5.19 -39.40 8.72
C GLY A 255 -5.43 -38.29 9.76
N HIS A 256 -5.66 -38.68 11.03
CA HIS A 256 -5.74 -37.76 12.17
C HIS A 256 -4.42 -37.03 12.51
N LYS A 257 -3.27 -37.65 12.28
CA LYS A 257 -1.95 -37.05 12.55
C LYS A 257 -1.65 -35.97 11.51
N GLN A 258 -1.87 -36.29 10.26
CA GLN A 258 -1.64 -35.38 9.13
C GLN A 258 -2.57 -34.13 9.21
N ALA A 259 -3.86 -34.32 9.47
CA ALA A 259 -4.81 -33.22 9.67
C ALA A 259 -4.43 -32.32 10.87
N SER A 260 -3.87 -32.91 11.95
CA SER A 260 -3.37 -32.15 13.09
C SER A 260 -2.12 -31.33 12.75
N ASP A 261 -1.23 -31.85 11.90
CA ASP A 261 0.01 -31.18 11.54
C ASP A 261 -0.27 -30.03 10.55
N HIS A 262 -1.18 -30.20 9.58
CA HIS A 262 -1.64 -29.08 8.72
C HIS A 262 -2.30 -27.97 9.54
N ALA A 263 -3.15 -28.33 10.52
CA ALA A 263 -3.76 -27.33 11.41
C ALA A 263 -2.72 -26.51 12.19
N LYS A 264 -1.63 -27.16 12.65
CA LYS A 264 -0.53 -26.47 13.34
C LYS A 264 0.26 -25.57 12.39
N LYS A 265 0.50 -26.00 11.14
CA LYS A 265 1.20 -25.20 10.12
C LYS A 265 0.40 -23.91 9.81
N VAL A 266 -0.90 -24.04 9.50
CA VAL A 266 -1.78 -22.90 9.22
C VAL A 266 -1.81 -21.93 10.41
N HIS A 267 -2.06 -22.41 11.62
CA HIS A 267 -2.01 -21.57 12.82
C HIS A 267 -0.62 -20.94 13.03
N GLY A 268 0.45 -21.72 12.77
CA GLY A 268 1.83 -21.28 12.91
C GLY A 268 2.19 -20.12 11.99
N VAL A 269 1.82 -20.19 10.70
CA VAL A 269 2.13 -19.14 9.72
C VAL A 269 1.38 -17.84 10.02
N VAL A 270 0.11 -17.89 10.48
CA VAL A 270 -0.63 -16.68 10.91
C VAL A 270 0.03 -16.04 12.13
N ARG A 271 0.42 -16.83 13.15
CA ARG A 271 1.17 -16.32 14.30
C ARG A 271 2.51 -15.71 13.90
N GLN A 272 3.20 -16.33 12.96
CA GLN A 272 4.45 -15.81 12.44
C GLN A 272 4.23 -14.48 11.69
N ALA A 273 3.16 -14.36 10.91
CA ALA A 273 2.81 -13.12 10.21
C ALA A 273 2.65 -11.96 11.19
N VAL A 274 1.82 -12.10 12.21
CA VAL A 274 1.55 -11.03 13.20
C VAL A 274 2.80 -10.65 14.01
N ARG A 275 3.72 -11.60 14.23
CA ARG A 275 5.00 -11.37 14.94
C ARG A 275 6.11 -10.88 14.02
N ALA A 276 5.90 -10.94 12.72
CA ALA A 276 6.84 -10.44 11.72
C ALA A 276 6.68 -8.91 11.57
N ARG A 277 7.44 -8.36 10.62
CA ARG A 277 7.38 -6.93 10.31
C ARG A 277 6.05 -6.58 9.62
N LEU A 278 5.28 -5.68 10.21
CA LEU A 278 4.10 -5.06 9.61
C LEU A 278 4.52 -4.12 8.46
N THR A 279 3.60 -3.80 7.57
CA THR A 279 3.83 -2.76 6.54
C THR A 279 4.18 -1.42 7.17
N CYS A 280 3.52 -1.09 8.29
CA CYS A 280 3.92 -0.03 9.19
C CYS A 280 3.79 -0.54 10.62
N PRO A 281 4.81 -0.37 11.48
CA PRO A 281 4.75 -0.76 12.88
C PRO A 281 3.56 -0.11 13.61
N ALA A 282 2.73 -0.93 14.21
CA ALA A 282 1.56 -0.53 15.00
C ALA A 282 1.33 -1.52 16.14
N GLU A 283 0.68 -1.07 17.21
CA GLU A 283 0.24 -1.96 18.28
C GLU A 283 -0.94 -2.81 17.81
N VAL A 284 -0.75 -4.12 17.79
CA VAL A 284 -1.71 -5.10 17.23
C VAL A 284 -3.05 -5.04 17.97
N GLU A 285 -3.01 -4.79 19.29
CA GLU A 285 -4.18 -4.67 20.16
C GLU A 285 -5.07 -3.47 19.80
N SER A 286 -4.52 -2.46 19.11
CA SER A 286 -5.26 -1.25 18.71
C SER A 286 -6.13 -1.41 17.46
N ALA A 287 -6.12 -2.60 16.83
CA ALA A 287 -6.89 -2.85 15.60
C ALA A 287 -8.39 -3.04 15.92
N GLU A 288 -9.26 -2.26 15.28
CA GLU A 288 -10.71 -2.38 15.43
C GLU A 288 -11.26 -3.67 14.81
N ARG A 289 -10.75 -4.05 13.61
CA ARG A 289 -11.05 -5.31 12.95
C ARG A 289 -9.78 -5.96 12.43
N SER A 290 -9.83 -7.29 12.37
CA SER A 290 -8.72 -8.09 11.86
C SER A 290 -9.20 -9.15 10.88
N LEU A 291 -8.40 -9.39 9.83
CA LEU A 291 -8.71 -10.42 8.84
C LEU A 291 -7.43 -11.17 8.50
N ALA A 292 -7.48 -12.51 8.49
CA ALA A 292 -6.37 -13.36 8.09
C ALA A 292 -6.71 -14.14 6.83
N VAL A 293 -5.85 -14.05 5.82
CA VAL A 293 -5.88 -14.87 4.62
C VAL A 293 -4.72 -15.86 4.67
N VAL A 294 -5.00 -17.14 4.48
CA VAL A 294 -3.96 -18.18 4.35
C VAL A 294 -3.97 -18.73 2.94
N SER A 295 -2.87 -18.53 2.22
CA SER A 295 -2.72 -18.93 0.82
C SER A 295 -1.72 -20.08 0.69
N GLY A 296 -2.05 -21.07 -0.13
CA GLY A 296 -1.18 -22.24 -0.39
C GLY A 296 -1.91 -23.38 -1.07
N PRO A 297 -1.23 -24.54 -1.29
CA PRO A 297 -1.86 -25.68 -1.91
C PRO A 297 -3.07 -26.16 -1.09
N PRO A 298 -4.18 -26.58 -1.74
CA PRO A 298 -5.38 -27.08 -1.06
C PRO A 298 -5.09 -28.20 -0.04
N SER A 299 -4.08 -29.04 -0.31
CA SER A 299 -3.67 -30.14 0.59
C SER A 299 -3.10 -29.68 1.92
N GLU A 300 -2.53 -28.46 2.00
CA GLU A 300 -1.94 -27.90 3.22
C GLU A 300 -2.92 -26.99 3.98
N LEU A 301 -3.99 -26.55 3.35
CA LEU A 301 -5.01 -25.70 3.97
C LEU A 301 -5.86 -26.54 4.95
N SER A 302 -6.08 -26.00 6.13
CA SER A 302 -6.81 -26.68 7.21
C SER A 302 -7.84 -25.76 7.85
N ARG A 303 -9.12 -26.07 7.66
CA ARG A 303 -10.23 -25.35 8.32
C ARG A 303 -10.06 -25.27 9.84
N LYS A 304 -9.60 -26.38 10.45
CA LYS A 304 -9.31 -26.40 11.90
C LYS A 304 -8.17 -25.46 12.25
N GLY A 305 -7.15 -25.38 11.39
CA GLY A 305 -6.02 -24.45 11.54
C GLY A 305 -6.48 -23.00 11.46
N LEU A 306 -7.34 -22.66 10.48
CA LEU A 306 -7.95 -21.33 10.34
C LEU A 306 -8.79 -20.95 11.56
N GLN A 307 -9.62 -21.86 12.09
CA GLN A 307 -10.40 -21.60 13.30
C GLN A 307 -9.51 -21.36 14.53
N HIS A 308 -8.37 -22.08 14.66
CA HIS A 308 -7.42 -21.84 15.73
C HIS A 308 -6.70 -20.51 15.55
N ALA A 309 -6.33 -20.16 14.31
CA ALA A 309 -5.70 -18.88 13.99
C ALA A 309 -6.64 -17.71 14.30
N ARG A 310 -7.92 -17.81 13.90
CA ARG A 310 -8.93 -16.80 14.17
C ARG A 310 -9.09 -16.55 15.68
N ARG A 311 -9.29 -17.61 16.47
CA ARG A 311 -9.40 -17.49 17.93
C ARG A 311 -8.14 -16.89 18.58
N TRP A 312 -6.98 -17.28 18.07
CA TRP A 312 -5.73 -16.71 18.56
C TRP A 312 -5.62 -15.22 18.22
N LEU A 313 -6.07 -14.78 17.02
CA LEU A 313 -6.15 -13.35 16.68
C LEU A 313 -7.15 -12.61 17.57
N GLU A 314 -8.32 -13.20 17.86
CA GLU A 314 -9.30 -12.65 18.81
C GLU A 314 -8.66 -12.41 20.20
N ASP A 315 -7.74 -13.29 20.63
CA ASP A 315 -7.01 -13.16 21.91
C ASP A 315 -5.86 -12.14 21.86
N GLN A 316 -5.35 -11.79 20.65
CA GLN A 316 -4.20 -10.87 20.47
C GLN A 316 -4.63 -9.45 20.09
N THR A 317 -5.84 -9.27 19.64
CA THR A 317 -6.38 -7.97 19.22
C THR A 317 -7.63 -7.69 20.03
N ASP A 318 -7.88 -6.43 20.37
CA ASP A 318 -9.17 -6.01 20.95
C ASP A 318 -10.23 -5.82 19.84
N SER A 319 -10.03 -6.49 18.70
CA SER A 319 -10.90 -6.36 17.52
C SER A 319 -12.33 -6.77 17.82
N VAL A 320 -13.28 -5.92 17.42
CA VAL A 320 -14.72 -6.23 17.52
C VAL A 320 -15.15 -7.33 16.57
N GLU A 321 -14.33 -7.59 15.55
CA GLU A 321 -14.57 -8.65 14.57
C GLU A 321 -13.24 -9.19 14.03
N VAL A 322 -13.10 -10.51 14.02
CA VAL A 322 -11.96 -11.21 13.43
C VAL A 322 -12.46 -12.22 12.41
N LEU A 323 -12.02 -12.05 11.15
CA LEU A 323 -12.30 -12.96 10.05
C LEU A 323 -11.06 -13.79 9.69
N ALA A 324 -11.26 -14.99 9.19
CA ALA A 324 -10.18 -15.82 8.67
C ALA A 324 -10.70 -16.72 7.56
N GLY A 325 -9.99 -16.74 6.44
CA GLY A 325 -10.31 -17.56 5.29
C GLY A 325 -9.08 -18.08 4.57
N ASP A 326 -9.29 -18.95 3.62
CA ASP A 326 -8.24 -19.52 2.77
C ASP A 326 -8.29 -18.96 1.34
N ASP A 327 -7.14 -19.04 0.68
CA ASP A 327 -6.90 -18.70 -0.71
C ASP A 327 -6.15 -19.88 -1.35
N PRO A 328 -6.88 -20.93 -1.84
CA PRO A 328 -6.27 -22.11 -2.42
C PRO A 328 -5.46 -21.78 -3.66
N ARG A 329 -4.21 -22.29 -3.73
CA ARG A 329 -3.29 -22.09 -4.86
C ARG A 329 -2.68 -23.43 -5.27
N GLU A 330 -3.20 -24.03 -6.31
CA GLU A 330 -2.66 -25.26 -6.87
C GLU A 330 -1.24 -25.01 -7.39
N GLY A 331 -0.32 -25.93 -7.09
CA GLY A 331 1.07 -25.83 -7.52
C GLY A 331 1.95 -24.84 -6.75
N SER A 332 1.42 -24.15 -5.72
CA SER A 332 2.24 -23.33 -4.84
C SER A 332 3.22 -24.20 -4.05
N GLY A 333 4.51 -23.83 -4.01
CA GLY A 333 5.54 -24.44 -3.17
C GLY A 333 5.62 -23.85 -1.76
N GLU A 334 4.74 -22.90 -1.41
CA GLU A 334 4.75 -22.21 -0.12
C GLU A 334 3.36 -22.13 0.51
N LEU A 335 3.32 -22.10 1.83
CA LEU A 335 2.17 -21.72 2.64
C LEU A 335 2.43 -20.32 3.17
N SER A 336 1.55 -19.37 2.90
CA SER A 336 1.69 -17.99 3.34
C SER A 336 0.45 -17.49 4.08
N ALA A 337 0.62 -16.47 4.91
CA ALA A 337 -0.48 -15.76 5.56
C ALA A 337 -0.28 -14.26 5.44
N ALA A 338 -1.35 -13.56 5.05
CA ALA A 338 -1.48 -12.12 5.17
C ALA A 338 -2.53 -11.81 6.24
N VAL A 339 -2.21 -10.89 7.15
CA VAL A 339 -3.15 -10.45 8.20
C VAL A 339 -3.32 -8.95 8.08
N LEU A 340 -4.54 -8.53 7.84
CA LEU A 340 -4.95 -7.12 7.85
C LEU A 340 -5.34 -6.74 9.29
N LEU A 341 -4.75 -5.66 9.76
CA LEU A 341 -5.13 -4.97 10.98
C LEU A 341 -5.75 -3.63 10.58
N SER A 342 -7.06 -3.50 10.72
CA SER A 342 -7.81 -2.36 10.18
C SER A 342 -8.20 -1.39 11.28
N ASN A 343 -8.12 -0.09 10.95
CA ASN A 343 -8.34 1.03 11.85
C ASN A 343 -7.50 0.89 13.14
N VAL A 344 -6.16 0.77 12.94
CA VAL A 344 -5.20 0.80 14.05
C VAL A 344 -5.09 2.23 14.60
N THR A 345 -5.17 2.38 15.91
CA THR A 345 -5.18 3.69 16.59
C THR A 345 -3.88 4.00 17.34
N ASP A 346 -3.03 3.01 17.54
CA ASP A 346 -1.72 3.17 18.17
C ASP A 346 -0.61 2.82 17.15
N VAL A 347 -0.05 3.86 16.53
CA VAL A 347 0.94 3.78 15.45
C VAL A 347 2.12 4.70 15.78
N PRO A 348 3.11 4.24 16.56
CA PRO A 348 4.22 5.08 17.02
C PRO A 348 5.01 5.77 15.89
N ARG A 349 5.01 5.16 14.71
CA ARG A 349 5.63 5.76 13.53
C ARG A 349 4.91 7.01 13.04
N VAL A 350 3.59 7.07 13.18
CA VAL A 350 2.79 8.25 12.81
C VAL A 350 3.06 9.38 13.81
N ASP A 351 3.14 9.07 15.09
CA ASP A 351 3.47 10.06 16.13
C ASP A 351 4.84 10.67 15.91
N ALA A 352 5.87 9.83 15.69
CA ALA A 352 7.22 10.28 15.36
C ALA A 352 7.27 11.10 14.05
N LEU A 353 6.47 10.75 13.04
CA LEU A 353 6.36 11.53 11.81
C LEU A 353 5.77 12.92 12.07
N GLN A 354 4.73 13.01 12.90
CA GLN A 354 4.08 14.27 13.26
C GLN A 354 5.01 15.18 14.03
N GLU A 355 5.74 14.65 15.03
CA GLU A 355 6.75 15.41 15.79
C GLU A 355 7.82 16.00 14.83
N ARG A 356 8.40 15.17 13.97
CA ARG A 356 9.38 15.64 12.97
C ARG A 356 8.81 16.64 11.98
N ALA A 357 7.55 16.53 11.63
CA ALA A 357 6.89 17.46 10.72
C ALA A 357 6.72 18.85 11.37
N VAL A 358 6.44 18.90 12.67
CA VAL A 358 6.34 20.15 13.45
C VAL A 358 7.70 20.83 13.50
N ASP A 359 8.76 20.08 13.85
CA ASP A 359 10.13 20.60 13.89
C ASP A 359 10.58 21.13 12.51
N ALA A 360 10.35 20.32 11.46
CA ALA A 360 10.69 20.70 10.10
C ALA A 360 9.95 21.94 9.60
N LYS A 361 8.69 22.10 10.02
CA LYS A 361 7.90 23.31 9.70
C LYS A 361 8.54 24.56 10.31
N SER A 362 8.93 24.48 11.60
CA SER A 362 9.60 25.59 12.30
C SER A 362 10.91 25.96 11.65
N ASP A 363 11.73 24.94 11.31
CA ASP A 363 13.04 25.16 10.66
C ASP A 363 12.89 25.82 9.26
N ILE A 364 11.87 25.41 8.50
CA ILE A 364 11.60 25.98 7.15
C ILE A 364 11.15 27.43 7.30
N GLU A 365 10.24 27.75 8.22
CA GLU A 365 9.75 29.10 8.47
C GLU A 365 10.89 30.03 8.93
N GLU A 366 11.80 29.56 9.79
CA GLU A 366 12.98 30.31 10.22
C GLU A 366 13.94 30.57 9.05
N GLN A 367 14.23 29.55 8.23
CA GLN A 367 15.10 29.71 7.05
C GLN A 367 14.51 30.68 6.03
N GLU A 368 13.20 30.64 5.79
CA GLU A 368 12.51 31.59 4.89
C GLU A 368 12.62 33.02 5.43
N SER A 369 12.36 33.23 6.72
CA SER A 369 12.49 34.55 7.37
C SER A 369 13.93 35.10 7.27
N VAL A 370 14.92 34.29 7.58
CA VAL A 370 16.36 34.69 7.45
C VAL A 370 16.69 35.05 6.01
N ARG A 371 16.22 34.24 5.05
CA ARG A 371 16.44 34.50 3.63
C ARG A 371 15.79 35.81 3.17
N GLU A 372 14.57 36.09 3.60
CA GLU A 372 13.87 37.34 3.28
C GLU A 372 14.61 38.55 3.85
N GLN A 373 15.12 38.44 5.10
CA GLN A 373 15.95 39.49 5.70
C GLN A 373 17.24 39.71 4.90
N GLN A 374 17.97 38.66 4.57
CA GLN A 374 19.19 38.74 3.76
C GLN A 374 18.94 39.35 2.38
N VAL A 375 17.87 38.97 1.72
CA VAL A 375 17.47 39.57 0.43
C VAL A 375 17.14 41.04 0.61
N SER A 376 16.40 41.41 1.65
CA SER A 376 16.04 42.80 1.95
C SER A 376 17.33 43.61 2.21
N GLU A 377 18.27 43.09 2.98
CA GLU A 377 19.55 43.76 3.24
C GLU A 377 20.39 43.96 1.98
N LEU A 378 20.38 42.97 1.05
CA LEU A 378 21.13 43.05 -0.22
C LEU A 378 20.57 44.11 -1.19
N ILE A 379 19.25 44.36 -1.15
CA ILE A 379 18.59 45.30 -2.07
C ILE A 379 18.36 46.70 -1.44
N THR A 380 18.62 46.84 -0.14
CA THR A 380 18.49 48.13 0.54
C THR A 380 19.75 48.95 0.30
N ASP A 381 19.61 50.11 -0.32
CA ASP A 381 20.63 51.11 -0.47
C ASP A 381 20.82 51.85 0.87
N GLU A 382 21.95 51.64 1.54
CA GLU A 382 22.24 52.23 2.88
C GLU A 382 22.15 53.78 2.86
N ASN A 383 22.29 54.36 1.72
CA ASN A 383 22.29 55.84 1.55
C ASN A 383 21.02 56.40 0.91
N ASP A 384 20.06 55.54 0.52
CA ASP A 384 18.84 55.96 -0.17
C ASP A 384 19.10 56.78 -1.47
N GLU A 385 20.21 56.46 -2.16
CA GLU A 385 20.69 57.21 -3.33
C GLU A 385 20.14 56.68 -4.67
N LEU A 386 19.51 55.46 -4.66
CA LEU A 386 18.98 54.82 -5.86
C LEU A 386 17.45 54.71 -5.81
N ASP A 387 16.78 55.50 -6.64
CA ASP A 387 15.34 55.36 -6.85
C ASP A 387 15.00 54.03 -7.55
N PRO A 388 14.02 53.27 -7.08
CA PRO A 388 13.55 52.09 -7.80
C PRO A 388 12.98 52.45 -9.16
N LEU A 389 13.27 51.63 -10.20
CA LEU A 389 12.84 51.82 -11.58
C LEU A 389 11.32 51.65 -11.75
#